data_d1fb5fa987b660c825f856b16d087719
#
_entry.id   d1fb5fa987b660c825f856b16d087719
#
_cell.length_a   1.000
_cell.length_b   1.000
_cell.length_c   1.000
_cell.angle_alpha   90.00
_cell.angle_beta   90.00
_cell.angle_gamma   90.00
#
_symmetry.space_group_name_H-M   'P 1'
#
loop_
_entity.id
_entity.type
_entity.pdbx_description
1 polymer ?
#
loop_
_entity_poly.entity_id
_entity_poly.type
_entity_poly.pdbx_seq_one_letter_code
_entity_poly.pdbx_strand_id
1 'polypeptide(L)'
;MATPSKMALIVGAGPGISAGFAEALRADGYEVALASRQPDRLAALAGRLGARAFPAEAGDRRSITELFSAVDRALGAPEVVLYNASARVRGEFLSVEPDVAMESLRTTAFGAFVTAQEAARRMLARGRGALCFTGATASVKGFARSSVFAMSKFAVRGLAQSLARELGPQGIHVVHFVIDGSVRPQAGDDRLTPHTIAASYMAALRQPPGAWSWELELRSRDEPF
;
A
#
# COMPACT_ATOMS: atom_id res chain seq x y z
N MET A 1 31.71 -4.70 -7.70
CA MET A 1 30.52 -3.86 -7.97
C MET A 1 29.54 -4.06 -6.83
N ALA A 2 29.09 -3.00 -6.15
CA ALA A 2 28.08 -3.12 -5.11
C ALA A 2 26.78 -3.67 -5.74
N THR A 3 26.18 -4.68 -5.10
CA THR A 3 24.84 -5.18 -5.50
C THR A 3 23.89 -3.99 -5.48
N PRO A 4 23.08 -3.76 -6.53
CA PRO A 4 22.10 -2.67 -6.50
C PRO A 4 21.21 -2.82 -5.27
N SER A 5 21.15 -1.77 -4.45
CA SER A 5 20.35 -1.74 -3.23
C SER A 5 18.88 -1.99 -3.57
N LYS A 6 18.27 -2.99 -2.97
CA LYS A 6 16.83 -3.23 -3.06
C LYS A 6 16.13 -2.05 -2.38
N MET A 7 15.21 -1.39 -3.04
CA MET A 7 14.54 -0.21 -2.52
C MET A 7 13.02 -0.38 -2.49
N ALA A 8 12.38 -0.02 -1.38
CA ALA A 8 10.94 -0.05 -1.21
C ALA A 8 10.39 1.32 -0.77
N LEU A 9 9.25 1.70 -1.33
CA LEU A 9 8.50 2.91 -0.96
C LEU A 9 7.13 2.52 -0.40
N ILE A 10 6.78 3.09 0.75
CA ILE A 10 5.47 2.92 1.38
C ILE A 10 4.75 4.27 1.41
N VAL A 11 3.69 4.43 0.63
CA VAL A 11 2.83 5.61 0.60
C VAL A 11 1.65 5.42 1.54
N GLY A 12 1.47 6.34 2.48
CA GLY A 12 0.51 6.22 3.59
C GLY A 12 1.10 5.43 4.76
N ALA A 13 2.35 5.72 5.10
CA ALA A 13 3.04 5.10 6.22
C ALA A 13 2.45 5.54 7.57
N GLY A 14 2.39 4.59 8.52
CA GLY A 14 1.87 4.78 9.87
C GLY A 14 2.24 3.60 10.77
N PRO A 15 1.79 3.58 12.03
CA PRO A 15 2.23 2.59 13.04
C PRO A 15 1.60 1.20 12.89
N GLY A 16 0.69 1.00 11.93
CA GLY A 16 -0.02 -0.26 11.70
C GLY A 16 0.64 -1.15 10.65
N ILE A 17 -0.14 -1.59 9.66
CA ILE A 17 0.27 -2.51 8.58
C ILE A 17 1.58 -2.07 7.92
N SER A 18 1.68 -0.80 7.58
CA SER A 18 2.87 -0.25 6.93
C SER A 18 4.13 -0.30 7.79
N ALA A 19 4.03 -0.19 9.12
CA ALA A 19 5.18 -0.37 10.01
C ALA A 19 5.67 -1.82 10.00
N GLY A 20 4.76 -2.78 10.17
CA GLY A 20 5.13 -4.20 10.10
C GLY A 20 5.74 -4.59 8.76
N PHE A 21 5.19 -4.07 7.65
CA PHE A 21 5.76 -4.34 6.32
C PHE A 21 7.14 -3.67 6.14
N ALA A 22 7.33 -2.44 6.65
CA ALA A 22 8.63 -1.79 6.63
C ALA A 22 9.69 -2.57 7.42
N GLU A 23 9.33 -3.11 8.60
CA GLU A 23 10.19 -3.98 9.40
C GLU A 23 10.59 -5.24 8.64
N ALA A 24 9.63 -5.92 8.00
CA ALA A 24 9.89 -7.13 7.21
C ALA A 24 10.78 -6.84 5.98
N LEU A 25 10.54 -5.73 5.28
CA LEU A 25 11.37 -5.30 4.16
C LEU A 25 12.82 -4.99 4.60
N ARG A 26 12.99 -4.28 5.73
CA ARG A 26 14.34 -4.02 6.28
C ARG A 26 15.06 -5.31 6.64
N ALA A 27 14.38 -6.27 7.26
CA ALA A 27 14.94 -7.58 7.58
C ALA A 27 15.34 -8.37 6.32
N ASP A 28 14.68 -8.16 5.18
CA ASP A 28 14.98 -8.75 3.86
C ASP A 28 16.02 -7.94 3.05
N GLY A 29 16.63 -6.92 3.67
CA GLY A 29 17.72 -6.13 3.10
C GLY A 29 17.30 -4.96 2.20
N TYR A 30 16.02 -4.57 2.21
CA TYR A 30 15.58 -3.37 1.49
C TYR A 30 15.97 -2.09 2.21
N GLU A 31 16.35 -1.07 1.45
CA GLU A 31 16.24 0.31 1.88
C GLU A 31 14.79 0.74 1.80
N VAL A 32 14.28 1.47 2.84
CA VAL A 32 12.86 1.79 2.93
C VAL A 32 12.64 3.29 3.02
N ALA A 33 11.80 3.81 2.12
CA ALA A 33 11.21 5.14 2.21
C ALA A 33 9.80 5.04 2.79
N LEU A 34 9.51 5.88 3.78
CA LEU A 34 8.20 6.01 4.42
C LEU A 34 7.59 7.36 4.08
N ALA A 35 6.43 7.38 3.41
CA ALA A 35 5.79 8.62 3.00
C ALA A 35 4.47 8.84 3.72
N SER A 36 4.29 10.04 4.31
CA SER A 36 3.05 10.45 4.95
C SER A 36 2.89 11.97 4.92
N ARG A 37 1.68 12.47 5.21
CA ARG A 37 1.41 13.91 5.35
C ARG A 37 2.21 14.58 6.47
N GLN A 38 2.55 13.81 7.49
CA GLN A 38 3.25 14.27 8.69
C GLN A 38 4.47 13.38 8.93
N PRO A 39 5.58 13.59 8.20
CA PRO A 39 6.76 12.74 8.29
C PRO A 39 7.40 12.76 9.68
N ASP A 40 7.25 13.84 10.43
CA ASP A 40 7.78 13.93 11.80
C ASP A 40 7.17 12.87 12.74
N ARG A 41 5.91 12.49 12.52
CA ARG A 41 5.28 11.39 13.27
C ARG A 41 5.88 10.03 12.97
N LEU A 42 6.64 9.91 11.89
CA LEU A 42 7.35 8.69 11.52
C LEU A 42 8.80 8.68 12.03
N ALA A 43 9.29 9.77 12.66
CA ALA A 43 10.69 9.91 13.05
C ALA A 43 11.18 8.74 13.94
N ALA A 44 10.38 8.35 14.95
CA ALA A 44 10.72 7.22 15.81
C ALA A 44 10.74 5.88 15.06
N LEU A 45 9.78 5.65 14.16
CA LEU A 45 9.75 4.44 13.31
C LEU A 45 10.91 4.44 12.33
N ALA A 46 11.13 5.55 11.65
CA ALA A 46 12.20 5.69 10.67
C ALA A 46 13.58 5.51 11.32
N GLY A 47 13.82 6.12 12.49
CA GLY A 47 15.07 5.97 13.24
C GLY A 47 15.30 4.52 13.68
N ARG A 48 14.29 3.84 14.23
CA ARG A 48 14.41 2.43 14.64
C ARG A 48 14.74 1.50 13.48
N LEU A 49 14.20 1.77 12.30
CA LEU A 49 14.39 0.93 11.11
C LEU A 49 15.57 1.35 10.23
N GLY A 50 16.22 2.47 10.50
CA GLY A 50 17.16 3.06 9.55
C GLY A 50 16.50 3.42 8.22
N ALA A 51 15.19 3.72 8.22
CA ALA A 51 14.41 4.13 7.06
C ALA A 51 14.44 5.65 6.91
N ARG A 52 14.04 6.17 5.74
CA ARG A 52 13.88 7.61 5.51
C ARG A 52 12.41 8.01 5.41
N ALA A 53 12.04 9.08 6.10
CA ALA A 53 10.70 9.65 6.04
C ALA A 53 10.63 10.80 5.02
N PHE A 54 9.53 10.85 4.26
CA PHE A 54 9.28 11.86 3.24
C PHE A 54 7.87 12.44 3.41
N PRO A 55 7.67 13.74 3.18
CA PRO A 55 6.34 14.33 3.11
C PRO A 55 5.63 13.88 1.83
N ALA A 56 4.35 13.54 1.95
CA ALA A 56 3.51 13.26 0.78
C ALA A 56 2.02 13.41 1.13
N GLU A 57 1.30 14.18 0.31
CA GLU A 57 -0.16 14.19 0.26
C GLU A 57 -0.62 13.19 -0.80
N ALA A 58 -1.20 12.08 -0.35
CA ALA A 58 -1.50 10.95 -1.24
C ALA A 58 -2.55 11.28 -2.31
N GLY A 59 -3.48 12.19 -2.02
CA GLY A 59 -4.50 12.65 -2.96
C GLY A 59 -4.02 13.73 -3.94
N ASP A 60 -2.78 14.19 -3.83
CA ASP A 60 -2.22 15.24 -4.68
C ASP A 60 -1.20 14.67 -5.67
N ARG A 61 -1.49 14.80 -6.97
CA ARG A 61 -0.62 14.32 -8.04
C ARG A 61 0.78 14.93 -7.98
N ARG A 62 0.85 16.25 -7.73
CA ARG A 62 2.14 16.96 -7.70
C ARG A 62 2.99 16.46 -6.54
N SER A 63 2.38 16.33 -5.36
CA SER A 63 3.04 15.80 -4.17
C SER A 63 3.59 14.39 -4.38
N ILE A 64 2.83 13.50 -5.04
CA ILE A 64 3.30 12.14 -5.37
C ILE A 64 4.46 12.18 -6.37
N THR A 65 4.40 13.00 -7.42
CA THR A 65 5.50 13.14 -8.38
C THR A 65 6.78 13.67 -7.73
N GLU A 66 6.65 14.67 -6.85
CA GLU A 66 7.75 15.23 -6.06
C GLU A 66 8.33 14.18 -5.08
N LEU A 67 7.48 13.39 -4.42
CA LEU A 67 7.89 12.27 -3.58
C LEU A 67 8.79 11.29 -4.33
N PHE A 68 8.34 10.78 -5.48
CA PHE A 68 9.13 9.81 -6.25
C PHE A 68 10.46 10.42 -6.70
N SER A 69 10.47 11.69 -7.12
CA SER A 69 11.70 12.40 -7.49
C SER A 69 12.66 12.57 -6.31
N ALA A 70 12.15 12.82 -5.11
CA ALA A 70 12.95 12.94 -3.88
C ALA A 70 13.53 11.57 -3.46
N VAL A 71 12.71 10.52 -3.55
CA VAL A 71 13.11 9.14 -3.25
C VAL A 71 14.18 8.67 -4.22
N ASP A 72 14.00 8.89 -5.54
CA ASP A 72 14.99 8.52 -6.56
C ASP A 72 16.37 9.14 -6.29
N ARG A 73 16.40 10.42 -5.91
CA ARG A 73 17.66 11.13 -5.58
C ARG A 73 18.30 10.63 -4.29
N ALA A 74 17.50 10.24 -3.31
CA ALA A 74 17.98 9.92 -1.97
C ALA A 74 18.37 8.45 -1.78
N LEU A 75 17.66 7.53 -2.44
CA LEU A 75 17.73 6.09 -2.21
C LEU A 75 17.73 5.27 -3.50
N GLY A 76 17.44 5.90 -4.65
CA GLY A 76 17.23 5.21 -5.92
C GLY A 76 15.76 4.84 -6.16
N ALA A 77 15.49 4.39 -7.39
CA ALA A 77 14.13 4.09 -7.82
C ALA A 77 13.59 2.80 -7.13
N PRO A 78 12.35 2.83 -6.59
CA PRO A 78 11.81 1.70 -5.85
C PRO A 78 11.52 0.48 -6.73
N GLU A 79 11.87 -0.71 -6.21
CA GLU A 79 11.47 -2.00 -6.79
C GLU A 79 10.15 -2.50 -6.21
N VAL A 80 9.83 -2.11 -4.98
CA VAL A 80 8.57 -2.42 -4.31
C VAL A 80 7.89 -1.12 -3.91
N VAL A 81 6.63 -0.97 -4.28
CA VAL A 81 5.81 0.18 -3.85
C VAL A 81 4.53 -0.35 -3.21
N LEU A 82 4.31 0.01 -1.93
CA LEU A 82 3.04 -0.22 -1.24
C LEU A 82 2.23 1.07 -1.21
N TYR A 83 1.01 1.02 -1.75
CA TYR A 83 -0.01 2.03 -1.50
C TYR A 83 -0.91 1.61 -0.35
N ASN A 84 -0.79 2.29 0.78
CA ASN A 84 -1.53 2.01 2.01
C ASN A 84 -2.38 3.21 2.48
N ALA A 85 -2.26 4.37 1.81
CA ALA A 85 -3.04 5.55 2.17
C ALA A 85 -4.53 5.32 1.93
N SER A 86 -5.34 5.77 2.87
CA SER A 86 -6.78 5.65 2.80
C SER A 86 -7.46 6.67 3.71
N ALA A 87 -8.58 7.23 3.25
CA ALA A 87 -9.47 8.04 4.05
C ALA A 87 -10.77 7.24 4.31
N ARG A 88 -10.98 6.86 5.57
CA ARG A 88 -12.13 6.05 5.97
C ARG A 88 -13.28 6.95 6.41
N VAL A 89 -14.30 7.10 5.57
CA VAL A 89 -15.52 7.84 5.87
C VAL A 89 -16.63 6.86 6.22
N ARG A 90 -17.30 7.08 7.34
CA ARG A 90 -18.46 6.33 7.81
C ARG A 90 -19.58 7.30 8.18
N GLY A 91 -20.80 6.93 7.92
CA GLY A 91 -21.99 7.72 8.23
C GLY A 91 -23.22 7.21 7.50
N GLU A 92 -24.39 7.68 7.89
CA GLU A 92 -25.61 7.46 7.13
C GLU A 92 -25.49 8.14 5.76
N PHE A 93 -25.99 7.49 4.72
CA PHE A 93 -25.77 7.92 3.34
C PHE A 93 -26.14 9.39 3.10
N LEU A 94 -27.30 9.81 3.61
CA LEU A 94 -27.80 11.18 3.43
C LEU A 94 -27.06 12.23 4.30
N SER A 95 -26.25 11.79 5.27
CA SER A 95 -25.48 12.69 6.16
C SER A 95 -24.03 12.83 5.74
N VAL A 96 -23.58 12.13 4.70
CA VAL A 96 -22.21 12.28 4.21
C VAL A 96 -22.14 13.43 3.21
N GLU A 97 -21.37 14.45 3.55
CA GLU A 97 -21.16 15.58 2.65
C GLU A 97 -20.42 15.13 1.37
N PRO A 98 -20.88 15.55 0.17
CA PRO A 98 -20.26 15.16 -1.10
C PRO A 98 -18.77 15.49 -1.19
N ASP A 99 -18.32 16.61 -0.64
CA ASP A 99 -16.91 17.03 -0.65
C ASP A 99 -16.05 16.10 0.20
N VAL A 100 -16.58 15.62 1.33
CA VAL A 100 -15.90 14.60 2.17
C VAL A 100 -15.80 13.27 1.43
N ALA A 101 -16.82 12.89 0.68
CA ALA A 101 -16.80 11.70 -0.16
C ALA A 101 -15.74 11.83 -1.27
N MET A 102 -15.68 12.97 -1.94
CA MET A 102 -14.70 13.24 -2.99
C MET A 102 -13.29 13.25 -2.46
N GLU A 103 -13.03 13.84 -1.29
CA GLU A 103 -11.70 13.81 -0.66
C GLU A 103 -11.26 12.39 -0.29
N SER A 104 -12.19 11.55 0.18
CA SER A 104 -11.91 10.14 0.42
C SER A 104 -11.53 9.38 -0.85
N LEU A 105 -12.25 9.61 -1.95
CA LEU A 105 -11.93 9.04 -3.26
C LEU A 105 -10.57 9.55 -3.75
N ARG A 106 -10.31 10.84 -3.60
CA ARG A 106 -9.04 11.47 -4.00
C ARG A 106 -7.87 10.82 -3.27
N THR A 107 -7.94 10.73 -1.94
CA THR A 107 -6.88 10.13 -1.14
C THR A 107 -6.77 8.62 -1.40
N THR A 108 -7.87 7.88 -1.48
CA THR A 108 -7.80 6.40 -1.51
C THR A 108 -7.61 5.86 -2.91
N ALA A 109 -8.41 6.32 -3.88
CA ALA A 109 -8.44 5.75 -5.23
C ALA A 109 -7.54 6.51 -6.22
N PHE A 110 -7.70 7.83 -6.31
CA PHE A 110 -6.90 8.63 -7.24
C PHE A 110 -5.41 8.63 -6.85
N GLY A 111 -5.10 8.75 -5.56
CA GLY A 111 -3.73 8.65 -5.07
C GLY A 111 -3.09 7.29 -5.37
N ALA A 112 -3.85 6.19 -5.28
CA ALA A 112 -3.39 4.86 -5.69
C ALA A 112 -3.05 4.83 -7.18
N PHE A 113 -3.90 5.42 -8.02
CA PHE A 113 -3.69 5.51 -9.48
C PHE A 113 -2.41 6.30 -9.81
N VAL A 114 -2.23 7.49 -9.24
CA VAL A 114 -1.03 8.33 -9.51
C VAL A 114 0.24 7.66 -9.01
N THR A 115 0.19 7.07 -7.80
CA THR A 115 1.32 6.32 -7.25
C THR A 115 1.70 5.14 -8.15
N ALA A 116 0.71 4.39 -8.64
CA ALA A 116 0.95 3.30 -9.57
C ALA A 116 1.59 3.76 -10.87
N GLN A 117 1.16 4.90 -11.44
CA GLN A 117 1.76 5.47 -12.65
C GLN A 117 3.24 5.82 -12.44
N GLU A 118 3.57 6.52 -11.35
CA GLU A 118 4.95 6.90 -11.04
C GLU A 118 5.85 5.68 -10.80
N ALA A 119 5.33 4.66 -10.11
CA ALA A 119 6.05 3.42 -9.88
C ALA A 119 6.22 2.62 -11.18
N ALA A 120 5.15 2.44 -11.95
CA ALA A 120 5.18 1.67 -13.19
C ALA A 120 6.19 2.22 -14.22
N ARG A 121 6.27 3.56 -14.39
CA ARG A 121 7.28 4.18 -15.28
C ARG A 121 8.70 3.72 -14.93
N ARG A 122 9.04 3.65 -13.64
CA ARG A 122 10.36 3.25 -13.15
C ARG A 122 10.60 1.74 -13.26
N MET A 123 9.58 0.96 -12.95
CA MET A 123 9.64 -0.50 -12.98
C MET A 123 9.72 -1.04 -14.39
N LEU A 124 8.93 -0.50 -15.32
CA LEU A 124 8.94 -0.89 -16.75
C LEU A 124 10.29 -0.63 -17.40
N ALA A 125 10.97 0.47 -17.06
CA ALA A 125 12.32 0.75 -17.56
C ALA A 125 13.35 -0.33 -17.15
N ARG A 126 13.04 -1.14 -16.12
CA ARG A 126 13.90 -2.23 -15.61
C ARG A 126 13.32 -3.62 -15.92
N GLY A 127 12.10 -3.70 -16.41
CA GLY A 127 11.39 -4.97 -16.66
C GLY A 127 11.09 -5.78 -15.39
N ARG A 128 11.08 -5.13 -14.21
CA ARG A 128 10.78 -5.78 -12.93
C ARG A 128 10.31 -4.80 -11.88
N GLY A 129 9.50 -5.31 -10.93
CA GLY A 129 9.03 -4.57 -9.77
C GLY A 129 7.77 -5.18 -9.17
N ALA A 130 7.32 -4.64 -8.03
CA ALA A 130 6.09 -5.04 -7.38
C ALA A 130 5.27 -3.84 -6.92
N LEU A 131 3.99 -3.82 -7.31
CA LEU A 131 2.97 -2.85 -6.88
C LEU A 131 2.01 -3.53 -5.92
N CYS A 132 2.00 -3.08 -4.68
CA CYS A 132 1.17 -3.61 -3.61
C CYS A 132 0.10 -2.59 -3.23
N PHE A 133 -1.15 -3.03 -3.09
CA PHE A 133 -2.27 -2.20 -2.66
C PHE A 133 -2.92 -2.79 -1.41
N THR A 134 -3.02 -1.99 -0.34
CA THR A 134 -3.77 -2.39 0.85
C THR A 134 -5.26 -2.16 0.60
N GLY A 135 -5.98 -3.25 0.45
CA GLY A 135 -7.43 -3.31 0.43
C GLY A 135 -8.04 -3.46 1.82
N ALA A 136 -9.29 -3.83 1.84
CA ALA A 136 -10.07 -4.10 3.05
C ALA A 136 -11.24 -5.01 2.67
N THR A 137 -11.99 -5.55 3.64
CA THR A 137 -13.31 -6.16 3.40
C THR A 137 -14.18 -5.27 2.51
N ALA A 138 -14.08 -3.94 2.69
CA ALA A 138 -14.76 -2.95 1.87
C ALA A 138 -14.31 -2.90 0.40
N SER A 139 -13.29 -3.65 -0.01
CA SER A 139 -12.92 -3.82 -1.42
C SER A 139 -13.77 -4.86 -2.15
N VAL A 140 -14.43 -5.75 -1.41
CA VAL A 140 -15.20 -6.89 -1.94
C VAL A 140 -16.64 -6.93 -1.45
N LYS A 141 -16.96 -6.19 -0.38
CA LYS A 141 -18.27 -6.20 0.27
C LYS A 141 -18.65 -4.79 0.74
N GLY A 142 -19.82 -4.32 0.34
CA GLY A 142 -20.40 -3.09 0.88
C GLY A 142 -21.09 -3.34 2.22
N PHE A 143 -21.02 -2.35 3.12
CA PHE A 143 -21.70 -2.38 4.41
C PHE A 143 -22.59 -1.14 4.56
N ALA A 144 -23.64 -1.26 5.34
CA ALA A 144 -24.42 -0.10 5.77
C ALA A 144 -23.49 0.95 6.42
N ARG A 145 -23.75 2.21 6.18
CA ARG A 145 -22.99 3.36 6.72
C ARG A 145 -21.51 3.40 6.31
N SER A 146 -21.16 2.73 5.20
CA SER A 146 -19.78 2.63 4.70
C SER A 146 -19.68 2.82 3.18
N SER A 147 -20.66 3.51 2.58
CA SER A 147 -20.76 3.69 1.12
C SER A 147 -19.51 4.31 0.51
N VAL A 148 -19.01 5.40 1.08
CA VAL A 148 -17.82 6.12 0.57
C VAL A 148 -16.55 5.28 0.68
N PHE A 149 -16.38 4.60 1.82
CA PHE A 149 -15.21 3.73 2.02
C PHE A 149 -15.24 2.52 1.09
N ALA A 150 -16.42 1.89 0.91
CA ALA A 150 -16.58 0.80 -0.04
C ALA A 150 -16.30 1.27 -1.48
N MET A 151 -16.93 2.37 -1.93
CA MET A 151 -16.70 2.96 -3.26
C MET A 151 -15.22 3.19 -3.52
N SER A 152 -14.48 3.76 -2.56
CA SER A 152 -13.05 4.03 -2.69
C SER A 152 -12.22 2.74 -2.75
N LYS A 153 -12.54 1.73 -1.94
CA LYS A 153 -11.78 0.47 -1.88
C LYS A 153 -12.09 -0.46 -3.05
N PHE A 154 -13.33 -0.49 -3.56
CA PHE A 154 -13.65 -1.16 -4.83
C PHE A 154 -12.89 -0.54 -6.01
N ALA A 155 -12.76 0.80 -6.03
CA ALA A 155 -11.97 1.46 -7.07
C ALA A 155 -10.49 1.03 -7.04
N VAL A 156 -9.87 0.94 -5.86
CA VAL A 156 -8.49 0.42 -5.72
C VAL A 156 -8.39 -1.04 -6.20
N ARG A 157 -9.37 -1.88 -5.87
CA ARG A 157 -9.41 -3.27 -6.34
C ARG A 157 -9.50 -3.36 -7.85
N GLY A 158 -10.41 -2.58 -8.46
CA GLY A 158 -10.56 -2.51 -9.93
C GLY A 158 -9.29 -2.05 -10.63
N LEU A 159 -8.62 -1.03 -10.07
CA LEU A 159 -7.32 -0.55 -10.54
C LEU A 159 -6.28 -1.68 -10.49
N ALA A 160 -6.09 -2.31 -9.33
CA ALA A 160 -5.10 -3.37 -9.16
C ALA A 160 -5.34 -4.55 -10.12
N GLN A 161 -6.62 -4.96 -10.30
CA GLN A 161 -6.99 -6.02 -11.22
C GLN A 161 -6.65 -5.70 -12.69
N SER A 162 -6.88 -4.45 -13.12
CA SER A 162 -6.54 -3.99 -14.46
C SER A 162 -5.02 -3.96 -14.65
N LEU A 163 -4.30 -3.36 -13.70
CA LEU A 163 -2.84 -3.26 -13.76
C LEU A 163 -2.15 -4.63 -13.70
N ALA A 164 -2.69 -5.59 -12.96
CA ALA A 164 -2.12 -6.95 -12.93
C ALA A 164 -2.13 -7.61 -14.32
N ARG A 165 -3.19 -7.38 -15.11
CA ARG A 165 -3.30 -7.89 -16.48
C ARG A 165 -2.41 -7.15 -17.46
N GLU A 166 -2.30 -5.83 -17.31
CA GLU A 166 -1.54 -4.97 -18.21
C GLU A 166 -0.02 -5.07 -17.97
N LEU A 167 0.40 -5.02 -16.71
CA LEU A 167 1.80 -4.93 -16.32
C LEU A 167 2.45 -6.28 -16.00
N GLY A 168 1.65 -7.30 -15.65
CA GLY A 168 2.16 -8.65 -15.37
C GLY A 168 2.98 -9.24 -16.51
N PRO A 169 2.50 -9.22 -17.78
CA PRO A 169 3.28 -9.68 -18.92
C PRO A 169 4.58 -8.90 -19.15
N GLN A 170 4.71 -7.71 -18.56
CA GLN A 170 5.88 -6.83 -18.64
C GLN A 170 6.82 -6.97 -17.44
N GLY A 171 6.62 -8.00 -16.60
CA GLY A 171 7.49 -8.32 -15.46
C GLY A 171 7.18 -7.55 -14.18
N ILE A 172 6.01 -6.92 -14.05
CA ILE A 172 5.62 -6.19 -12.85
C ILE A 172 4.55 -6.98 -12.08
N HIS A 173 4.88 -7.43 -10.87
CA HIS A 173 3.93 -8.09 -10.00
C HIS A 173 2.98 -7.07 -9.35
N VAL A 174 1.71 -7.12 -9.67
CA VAL A 174 0.67 -6.27 -9.06
C VAL A 174 -0.19 -7.11 -8.15
N VAL A 175 -0.27 -6.74 -6.86
CA VAL A 175 -1.04 -7.48 -5.87
C VAL A 175 -1.91 -6.59 -4.99
N HIS A 176 -3.17 -6.96 -4.85
CA HIS A 176 -4.15 -6.35 -3.95
C HIS A 176 -4.37 -7.25 -2.73
N PHE A 177 -4.20 -6.69 -1.53
CA PHE A 177 -4.40 -7.43 -0.28
C PHE A 177 -5.73 -7.02 0.35
N VAL A 178 -6.69 -7.91 0.40
CA VAL A 178 -7.96 -7.71 1.11
C VAL A 178 -7.70 -8.00 2.59
N ILE A 179 -7.65 -6.95 3.41
CA ILE A 179 -7.55 -7.10 4.87
C ILE A 179 -8.95 -7.28 5.42
N ASP A 180 -9.33 -8.53 5.64
CA ASP A 180 -10.68 -8.88 6.09
C ASP A 180 -10.70 -9.12 7.59
N GLY A 181 -10.92 -8.06 8.33
CA GLY A 181 -11.00 -8.03 9.79
C GLY A 181 -10.29 -6.85 10.42
N SER A 182 -10.30 -6.83 11.76
CA SER A 182 -9.67 -5.78 12.57
C SER A 182 -8.20 -6.07 12.82
N VAL A 183 -7.33 -5.15 12.43
CA VAL A 183 -5.88 -5.24 12.71
C VAL A 183 -5.62 -4.83 14.16
N ARG A 184 -4.99 -5.71 14.93
CA ARG A 184 -4.71 -5.52 16.38
C ARG A 184 -3.21 -5.65 16.64
N PRO A 185 -2.48 -4.55 16.91
CA PRO A 185 -1.02 -4.57 17.06
C PRO A 185 -0.48 -5.46 18.18
N GLN A 186 -1.28 -5.72 19.21
CA GLN A 186 -0.86 -6.46 20.41
C GLN A 186 -1.56 -7.82 20.54
N ALA A 187 -2.21 -8.33 19.50
CA ALA A 187 -2.83 -9.65 19.52
C ALA A 187 -1.79 -10.75 19.23
N GLY A 188 -2.14 -11.99 19.59
CA GLY A 188 -1.37 -13.17 19.18
C GLY A 188 -1.47 -13.44 17.67
N ASP A 189 -0.71 -14.43 17.19
CA ASP A 189 -0.61 -14.78 15.77
C ASP A 189 -1.89 -15.39 15.18
N ASP A 190 -2.89 -15.67 15.98
CA ASP A 190 -4.24 -16.08 15.58
C ASP A 190 -5.12 -14.91 15.11
N ARG A 191 -4.63 -13.68 15.20
CA ARG A 191 -5.30 -12.44 14.79
C ARG A 191 -4.54 -11.73 13.69
N LEU A 192 -5.23 -10.82 12.97
CA LEU A 192 -4.57 -9.90 12.06
C LEU A 192 -3.74 -8.88 12.84
N THR A 193 -2.44 -9.05 12.80
CA THR A 193 -1.46 -8.10 13.34
C THR A 193 -0.65 -7.47 12.22
N PRO A 194 0.02 -6.33 12.45
CA PRO A 194 0.98 -5.80 11.46
C PRO A 194 2.03 -6.82 11.02
N HIS A 195 2.48 -7.69 11.94
CA HIS A 195 3.48 -8.73 11.68
C HIS A 195 2.93 -9.86 10.80
N THR A 196 1.76 -10.44 11.15
CA THR A 196 1.16 -11.54 10.36
C THR A 196 0.76 -11.08 8.96
N ILE A 197 0.28 -9.85 8.81
CA ILE A 197 -0.02 -9.23 7.51
C ILE A 197 1.28 -9.04 6.72
N ALA A 198 2.33 -8.51 7.34
CA ALA A 198 3.63 -8.30 6.69
C ALA A 198 4.23 -9.62 6.20
N ALA A 199 4.13 -10.72 6.96
CA ALA A 199 4.56 -12.04 6.53
C ALA A 199 3.87 -12.47 5.23
N SER A 200 2.56 -12.25 5.11
CA SER A 200 1.78 -12.54 3.90
C SER A 200 2.18 -11.65 2.72
N TYR A 201 2.46 -10.36 2.97
CA TYR A 201 2.95 -9.43 1.95
C TYR A 201 4.31 -9.89 1.41
N MET A 202 5.24 -10.25 2.30
CA MET A 202 6.55 -10.78 1.91
C MET A 202 6.45 -12.12 1.17
N ALA A 203 5.52 -12.99 1.57
CA ALA A 203 5.27 -14.25 0.85
C ALA A 203 4.80 -13.98 -0.59
N ALA A 204 3.90 -13.02 -0.79
CA ALA A 204 3.48 -12.60 -2.13
C ALA A 204 4.65 -12.09 -2.98
N LEU A 205 5.50 -11.22 -2.41
CA LEU A 205 6.68 -10.68 -3.12
C LEU A 205 7.67 -11.77 -3.56
N ARG A 206 7.68 -12.91 -2.88
CA ARG A 206 8.58 -14.06 -3.18
C ARG A 206 7.98 -15.07 -4.15
N GLN A 207 6.74 -14.88 -4.62
CA GLN A 207 6.12 -15.77 -5.58
C GLN A 207 6.88 -15.74 -6.92
N PRO A 208 7.11 -16.90 -7.53
CA PRO A 208 7.71 -16.95 -8.86
C PRO A 208 6.75 -16.36 -9.91
N PRO A 209 7.27 -15.77 -11.00
CA PRO A 209 6.45 -15.12 -12.03
C PRO A 209 5.37 -16.04 -12.65
N GLY A 210 5.59 -17.34 -12.67
CA GLY A 210 4.61 -18.32 -13.17
C GLY A 210 3.41 -18.57 -12.25
N ALA A 211 3.41 -17.99 -11.03
CA ALA A 211 2.37 -18.21 -10.02
C ALA A 211 2.06 -16.93 -9.21
N TRP A 212 2.09 -15.78 -9.84
CA TRP A 212 1.74 -14.52 -9.19
C TRP A 212 0.26 -14.42 -8.85
N SER A 213 -0.03 -14.18 -7.57
CA SER A 213 -1.38 -13.82 -7.12
C SER A 213 -1.60 -12.32 -7.35
N TRP A 214 -2.67 -11.94 -8.03
CA TRP A 214 -3.07 -10.54 -8.16
C TRP A 214 -3.92 -10.04 -6.98
N GLU A 215 -4.55 -10.97 -6.23
CA GLU A 215 -5.34 -10.67 -5.03
C GLU A 215 -5.15 -11.76 -3.98
N LEU A 216 -4.98 -11.34 -2.73
CA LEU A 216 -4.90 -12.22 -1.57
C LEU A 216 -5.81 -11.67 -0.46
N GLU A 217 -6.71 -12.50 0.06
CA GLU A 217 -7.52 -12.19 1.23
C GLU A 217 -6.80 -12.68 2.48
N LEU A 218 -6.63 -11.76 3.44
CA LEU A 218 -6.03 -12.03 4.75
C LEU A 218 -7.10 -11.87 5.82
N ARG A 219 -7.43 -12.96 6.47
CA ARG A 219 -8.51 -13.04 7.43
C ARG A 219 -8.06 -13.73 8.70
N SER A 220 -8.46 -13.24 9.87
CA SER A 220 -8.25 -13.98 11.10
C SER A 220 -9.21 -15.17 11.16
N ARG A 221 -8.78 -16.28 11.76
CA ARG A 221 -9.62 -17.50 11.86
C ARG A 221 -10.96 -17.27 12.58
N ASP A 222 -11.02 -16.26 13.45
CA ASP A 222 -12.19 -15.97 14.27
C ASP A 222 -13.11 -14.88 13.66
N GLU A 223 -12.77 -14.34 12.49
CA GLU A 223 -13.62 -13.36 11.82
C GLU A 223 -14.83 -14.08 11.21
N PRO A 224 -16.08 -13.69 11.52
CA PRO A 224 -17.26 -14.33 10.94
C PRO A 224 -17.38 -14.01 9.45
N PHE A 225 -17.88 -14.97 8.67
CA PHE A 225 -18.14 -14.81 7.23
C PHE A 225 -19.35 -13.94 6.94
#